data_0fe18c99e861cd4ff1906daac5594521
#
_entry.id   0fe18c99e861cd4ff1906daac5594521
#
_cell.length_a   1.000
_cell.length_b   1.000
_cell.length_c   1.000
_cell.angle_alpha   90.00
_cell.angle_beta   90.00
_cell.angle_gamma   90.00
#
_symmetry.space_group_name_H-M   'P 1'
#
loop_
_entity.id
_entity.type
_entity.pdbx_description
1 polymer ?
#
loop_
_entity_poly.entity_id
_entity_poly.type
_entity_poly.pdbx_seq_one_letter_code
_entity_poly.pdbx_strand_id
1 'polypeptide(L)'
;NLLRIYLVKKIKEKFKDKCIIVGTEWKDIFEDSLESNFDLNFMKKIYKGNICVDFLPKDGDEVLNTRSIGIIENGGILLQAKNYNSDIFFQELSNLITFNSERELLDLLEKRLFSQDLRNLYEMFLNKFQNKNLNEKTCEKIFSTRL
;
A
#
# COMPACT_ATOMS: atom_id res chain seq x y z
N ASN A 1 -6.02 -16.62 2.51
CA ASN A 1 -5.46 -15.65 3.47
C ASN A 1 -4.11 -16.04 4.10
N LEU A 2 -3.70 -17.31 3.99
CA LEU A 2 -2.43 -17.81 4.57
C LEU A 2 -1.18 -17.09 4.04
N LEU A 3 -1.13 -16.80 2.74
CA LEU A 3 -0.01 -16.08 2.14
C LEU A 3 0.17 -14.69 2.73
N ARG A 4 -0.93 -13.98 2.96
CA ARG A 4 -0.91 -12.65 3.58
C ARG A 4 -0.34 -12.71 5.01
N ILE A 5 -0.79 -13.66 5.81
CA ILE A 5 -0.28 -13.89 7.18
C ILE A 5 1.21 -14.20 7.14
N TYR A 6 1.62 -15.07 6.24
CA TYR A 6 3.03 -15.43 6.07
C TYR A 6 3.90 -14.22 5.73
N LEU A 7 3.50 -13.41 4.75
CA LEU A 7 4.25 -12.22 4.35
C LEU A 7 4.33 -11.18 5.47
N VAL A 8 3.24 -10.95 6.20
CA VAL A 8 3.24 -10.03 7.34
C VAL A 8 4.18 -10.53 8.45
N LYS A 9 4.21 -11.84 8.74
CA LYS A 9 5.18 -12.43 9.67
C LYS A 9 6.61 -12.16 9.22
N LYS A 10 6.93 -12.36 7.95
CA LYS A 10 8.27 -12.10 7.38
C LYS A 10 8.68 -10.62 7.51
N ILE A 11 7.76 -9.71 7.25
CA ILE A 11 8.00 -8.28 7.44
C ILE A 11 8.28 -7.98 8.93
N LYS A 12 7.43 -8.50 9.82
CA LYS A 12 7.58 -8.28 11.27
C LYS A 12 8.89 -8.87 11.80
N GLU A 13 9.26 -10.07 11.38
CA GLU A 13 10.55 -10.71 11.73
C GLU A 13 11.75 -9.85 11.32
N LYS A 14 11.72 -9.31 10.08
CA LYS A 14 12.83 -8.53 9.52
C LYS A 14 12.92 -7.12 10.10
N PHE A 15 11.80 -6.42 10.23
CA PHE A 15 11.76 -5.00 10.58
C PHE A 15 11.37 -4.70 12.03
N LYS A 16 10.93 -5.70 12.79
CA LYS A 16 10.66 -5.63 14.24
C LYS A 16 9.81 -4.40 14.63
N ASP A 17 10.37 -3.53 15.46
CA ASP A 17 9.69 -2.35 16.00
C ASP A 17 9.37 -1.27 14.95
N LYS A 18 9.99 -1.36 13.76
CA LYS A 18 9.65 -0.49 12.62
C LYS A 18 8.39 -0.93 11.87
N CYS A 19 7.85 -2.11 12.19
CA CYS A 19 6.66 -2.66 11.57
C CYS A 19 5.45 -2.48 12.49
N ILE A 20 4.49 -1.66 12.06
CA ILE A 20 3.19 -1.49 12.73
C ILE A 20 2.16 -2.30 11.96
N ILE A 21 1.41 -3.13 12.66
CA ILE A 21 0.32 -3.92 12.09
C ILE A 21 -1.01 -3.32 12.56
N VAL A 22 -1.90 -3.04 11.62
CA VAL A 22 -3.19 -2.42 11.89
C VAL A 22 -4.32 -3.29 11.35
N GLY A 23 -5.28 -3.60 12.19
CA GLY A 23 -6.46 -4.36 11.83
C GLY A 23 -6.96 -5.25 12.96
N THR A 24 -8.26 -5.31 13.14
CA THR A 24 -8.91 -6.03 14.24
C THR A 24 -8.61 -7.54 14.22
N GLU A 25 -8.60 -8.13 13.02
CA GLU A 25 -8.34 -9.58 12.85
C GLU A 25 -6.88 -9.99 13.12
N TRP A 26 -5.97 -9.03 13.28
CA TRP A 26 -4.56 -9.31 13.53
C TRP A 26 -4.22 -9.55 14.99
N LYS A 27 -5.11 -9.18 15.92
CA LYS A 27 -4.88 -9.28 17.35
C LYS A 27 -4.59 -10.70 17.83
N ASP A 28 -5.24 -11.68 17.22
CA ASP A 28 -5.04 -13.10 17.53
C ASP A 28 -3.69 -13.67 17.05
N ILE A 29 -3.02 -12.95 16.15
CA ILE A 29 -1.75 -13.37 15.53
C ILE A 29 -0.58 -12.53 16.04
N PHE A 30 -0.81 -11.24 16.26
CA PHE A 30 0.15 -10.26 16.72
C PHE A 30 -0.42 -9.44 17.86
N GLU A 31 0.02 -9.70 19.08
CA GLU A 31 -0.48 -9.04 20.31
C GLU A 31 -0.30 -7.52 20.27
N ASP A 32 0.77 -7.03 19.60
CA ASP A 32 1.10 -5.60 19.46
C ASP A 32 0.41 -4.93 18.27
N SER A 33 -0.52 -5.62 17.58
CA SER A 33 -1.29 -4.99 16.51
C SER A 33 -2.27 -3.95 17.05
N LEU A 34 -2.42 -2.87 16.28
CA LEU A 34 -3.39 -1.82 16.57
C LEU A 34 -4.76 -2.17 15.98
N GLU A 35 -5.81 -1.84 16.70
CA GLU A 35 -7.16 -1.93 16.14
C GLU A 35 -7.35 -0.93 15.01
N SER A 36 -8.06 -1.34 13.97
CA SER A 36 -8.42 -0.43 12.88
C SER A 36 -9.46 0.57 13.37
N ASN A 37 -9.22 1.84 13.10
CA ASN A 37 -10.15 2.92 13.32
C ASN A 37 -10.28 3.73 12.04
N PHE A 38 -11.52 4.03 11.62
CA PHE A 38 -11.80 4.83 10.42
C PHE A 38 -11.83 6.34 10.72
N ASP A 39 -11.43 6.77 11.91
CA ASP A 39 -11.24 8.18 12.22
C ASP A 39 -10.13 8.79 11.36
N LEU A 40 -10.41 9.95 10.75
CA LEU A 40 -9.47 10.62 9.84
C LEU A 40 -8.14 10.99 10.50
N ASN A 41 -8.15 11.33 11.78
CA ASN A 41 -6.92 11.67 12.50
C ASN A 41 -6.08 10.43 12.75
N PHE A 42 -6.73 9.30 13.08
CA PHE A 42 -6.05 8.01 13.19
C PHE A 42 -5.43 7.60 11.87
N MET A 43 -6.19 7.66 10.76
CA MET A 43 -5.71 7.32 9.42
C MET A 43 -4.52 8.18 9.01
N LYS A 44 -4.60 9.51 9.21
CA LYS A 44 -3.47 10.42 8.96
C LYS A 44 -2.24 10.06 9.79
N LYS A 45 -2.42 9.73 11.07
CA LYS A 45 -1.32 9.34 11.96
C LYS A 45 -0.63 8.05 11.50
N ILE A 46 -1.40 7.07 11.06
CA ILE A 46 -0.88 5.77 10.62
C ILE A 46 -0.23 5.84 9.24
N TYR A 47 -0.81 6.59 8.30
CA TYR A 47 -0.33 6.58 6.92
C TYR A 47 0.73 7.63 6.64
N LYS A 48 0.61 8.84 7.19
CA LYS A 48 1.49 9.97 6.85
C LYS A 48 2.97 9.65 7.06
N GLY A 49 3.73 9.68 5.96
CA GLY A 49 5.17 9.43 5.97
C GLY A 49 5.58 7.97 6.19
N ASN A 50 4.62 7.05 6.26
CA ASN A 50 4.88 5.63 6.41
C ASN A 50 4.76 4.89 5.09
N ILE A 51 5.53 3.80 4.96
CA ILE A 51 5.37 2.83 3.88
C ILE A 51 4.28 1.86 4.29
N CYS A 52 3.24 1.77 3.46
CA CYS A 52 2.05 0.97 3.73
C CYS A 52 1.95 -0.16 2.73
N VAL A 53 1.94 -1.39 3.21
CA VAL A 53 1.83 -2.58 2.35
C VAL A 53 0.36 -2.95 2.20
N ASP A 54 -0.12 -2.99 0.97
CA ASP A 54 -1.47 -3.46 0.64
C ASP A 54 -1.41 -4.76 -0.17
N PHE A 55 -2.05 -5.79 0.37
CA PHE A 55 -2.20 -7.09 -0.28
C PHE A 55 -3.55 -7.12 -0.99
N LEU A 56 -3.56 -6.71 -2.26
CA LEU A 56 -4.76 -6.79 -3.09
C LEU A 56 -5.24 -8.25 -3.23
N PRO A 57 -6.55 -8.48 -3.34
CA PRO A 57 -7.06 -9.78 -3.76
C PRO A 57 -6.49 -10.14 -5.12
N LYS A 58 -5.99 -11.38 -5.28
CA LYS A 58 -5.40 -11.86 -6.54
C LYS A 58 -6.39 -11.85 -7.72
N ASP A 59 -7.67 -11.97 -7.42
CA ASP A 59 -8.73 -12.15 -8.40
C ASP A 59 -9.44 -10.84 -8.78
N GLY A 60 -8.93 -9.68 -8.32
CA GLY A 60 -9.51 -8.38 -8.61
C GLY A 60 -8.80 -7.69 -9.78
N ASP A 61 -9.57 -7.19 -10.75
CA ASP A 61 -9.08 -6.29 -11.81
C ASP A 61 -8.78 -4.88 -11.27
N GLU A 62 -9.13 -4.63 -10.01
CA GLU A 62 -8.94 -3.34 -9.35
C GLU A 62 -7.46 -3.11 -9.06
N VAL A 63 -6.92 -2.03 -9.59
CA VAL A 63 -5.54 -1.60 -9.31
C VAL A 63 -5.44 -0.91 -7.96
N LEU A 64 -6.47 -0.17 -7.59
CA LEU A 64 -6.59 0.49 -6.31
C LEU A 64 -7.91 0.10 -5.65
N ASN A 65 -7.85 -0.28 -4.40
CA ASN A 65 -9.03 -0.42 -3.54
C ASN A 65 -9.19 0.82 -2.65
N THR A 66 -10.25 0.89 -1.88
CA THR A 66 -10.51 1.99 -0.94
C THR A 66 -9.38 2.20 0.08
N ARG A 67 -8.69 1.13 0.48
CA ARG A 67 -7.55 1.22 1.39
C ARG A 67 -6.34 1.85 0.69
N SER A 68 -6.02 1.40 -0.53
CA SER A 68 -4.92 1.96 -1.31
C SER A 68 -5.11 3.46 -1.55
N ILE A 69 -6.34 3.87 -1.89
CA ILE A 69 -6.71 5.27 -2.04
C ILE A 69 -6.51 6.03 -0.72
N GLY A 70 -7.04 5.50 0.38
CA GLY A 70 -6.90 6.09 1.71
C GLY A 70 -5.44 6.25 2.16
N ILE A 71 -4.56 5.31 1.82
CA ILE A 71 -3.11 5.42 2.06
C ILE A 71 -2.54 6.64 1.34
N ILE A 72 -2.79 6.75 0.04
CA ILE A 72 -2.25 7.83 -0.80
C ILE A 72 -2.80 9.20 -0.35
N GLU A 73 -4.11 9.31 -0.14
CA GLU A 73 -4.76 10.56 0.27
C GLU A 73 -4.29 11.07 1.62
N ASN A 74 -3.90 10.16 2.52
CA ASN A 74 -3.40 10.53 3.85
C ASN A 74 -1.87 10.61 3.93
N GLY A 75 -1.18 10.67 2.80
CA GLY A 75 0.27 10.91 2.73
C GLY A 75 1.12 9.68 3.01
N GLY A 76 0.58 8.48 2.86
CA GLY A 76 1.30 7.23 2.91
C GLY A 76 1.95 6.88 1.58
N ILE A 77 3.01 6.08 1.62
CA ILE A 77 3.65 5.50 0.44
C ILE A 77 3.14 4.08 0.26
N LEU A 78 2.38 3.87 -0.80
CA LEU A 78 1.79 2.57 -1.11
C LEU A 78 2.84 1.60 -1.66
N LEU A 79 2.92 0.40 -1.09
CA LEU A 79 3.48 -0.80 -1.71
C LEU A 79 2.38 -1.84 -1.85
N GLN A 80 2.14 -2.34 -3.05
CA GLN A 80 1.08 -3.33 -3.24
C GLN A 80 1.52 -4.54 -4.05
N ALA A 81 0.84 -5.66 -3.84
CA ALA A 81 1.00 -6.82 -4.70
C ALA A 81 0.64 -6.46 -6.14
N LYS A 82 1.48 -6.87 -7.09
CA LYS A 82 1.28 -6.59 -8.51
C LYS A 82 0.08 -7.38 -9.05
N ASN A 83 -0.79 -6.72 -9.79
CA ASN A 83 -1.83 -7.34 -10.58
C ASN A 83 -1.65 -7.00 -12.06
N TYR A 84 -2.49 -7.57 -12.92
CA TYR A 84 -2.41 -7.41 -14.38
C TYR A 84 -2.42 -5.93 -14.82
N ASN A 85 -3.20 -5.09 -14.16
CA ASN A 85 -3.36 -3.68 -14.54
C ASN A 85 -2.36 -2.73 -13.87
N SER A 86 -1.51 -3.22 -12.95
CA SER A 86 -0.59 -2.37 -12.18
C SER A 86 0.38 -1.60 -13.06
N ASP A 87 0.96 -2.22 -14.09
CA ASP A 87 1.91 -1.56 -14.99
C ASP A 87 1.24 -0.47 -15.82
N ILE A 88 0.03 -0.72 -16.29
CA ILE A 88 -0.75 0.25 -17.08
C ILE A 88 -1.12 1.46 -16.22
N PHE A 89 -1.53 1.21 -14.99
CA PHE A 89 -1.99 2.27 -14.09
C PHE A 89 -0.85 3.09 -13.51
N PHE A 90 0.17 2.41 -12.97
CA PHE A 90 1.29 3.09 -12.29
C PHE A 90 2.40 3.53 -13.24
N GLN A 91 2.50 2.92 -14.42
CA GLN A 91 3.51 3.26 -15.44
C GLN A 91 4.93 3.20 -14.83
N GLU A 92 5.68 4.31 -14.89
CA GLU A 92 7.04 4.42 -14.35
C GLU A 92 7.15 4.14 -12.83
N LEU A 93 6.05 4.32 -12.08
CA LEU A 93 6.03 4.00 -10.66
C LEU A 93 5.86 2.51 -10.37
N SER A 94 5.38 1.70 -11.34
CA SER A 94 5.03 0.30 -11.09
C SER A 94 6.17 -0.46 -10.41
N ASN A 95 7.39 -0.40 -10.94
CA ASN A 95 8.54 -1.11 -10.39
C ASN A 95 9.03 -0.56 -9.03
N LEU A 96 8.56 0.62 -8.64
CA LEU A 96 8.93 1.27 -7.39
C LEU A 96 7.98 0.93 -6.25
N ILE A 97 6.75 0.52 -6.56
CA ILE A 97 5.66 0.37 -5.59
C ILE A 97 4.91 -0.94 -5.68
N THR A 98 5.21 -1.79 -6.66
CA THR A 98 4.58 -3.10 -6.78
C THR A 98 5.60 -4.22 -6.60
N PHE A 99 5.13 -5.36 -6.08
CA PHE A 99 5.95 -6.56 -5.89
C PHE A 99 5.20 -7.81 -6.33
N ASN A 100 5.94 -8.80 -6.85
CA ASN A 100 5.41 -10.10 -7.27
C ASN A 100 5.80 -11.24 -6.30
N SER A 101 6.79 -10.99 -5.46
CA SER A 101 7.36 -12.02 -4.58
C SER A 101 7.69 -11.47 -3.20
N GLU A 102 7.87 -12.37 -2.23
CA GLU A 102 8.39 -12.04 -0.90
C GLU A 102 9.72 -11.30 -0.98
N ARG A 103 10.63 -11.79 -1.82
CA ARG A 103 11.95 -11.20 -1.97
C ARG A 103 11.87 -9.76 -2.47
N GLU A 104 11.08 -9.51 -3.51
CA GLU A 104 10.87 -8.15 -4.03
C GLU A 104 10.26 -7.23 -2.97
N LEU A 105 9.26 -7.71 -2.22
CA LEU A 105 8.64 -6.95 -1.14
C LEU A 105 9.67 -6.56 -0.07
N LEU A 106 10.46 -7.52 0.42
CA LEU A 106 11.45 -7.27 1.46
C LEU A 106 12.60 -6.36 0.97
N ASP A 107 13.03 -6.51 -0.29
CA ASP A 107 14.05 -5.67 -0.91
C ASP A 107 13.54 -4.23 -1.11
N LEU A 108 12.28 -4.05 -1.54
CA LEU A 108 11.67 -2.74 -1.66
C LEU A 108 11.55 -2.04 -0.29
N LEU A 109 11.06 -2.75 0.72
CA LEU A 109 10.96 -2.22 2.08
C LEU A 109 12.33 -1.80 2.62
N GLU A 110 13.35 -2.64 2.46
CA GLU A 110 14.70 -2.35 2.93
C GLU A 110 15.30 -1.13 2.25
N LYS A 111 15.25 -1.08 0.91
CA LYS A 111 15.71 0.08 0.13
C LYS A 111 15.01 1.37 0.56
N ARG A 112 13.70 1.33 0.81
CA ARG A 112 12.91 2.51 1.15
C ARG A 112 13.11 2.99 2.58
N LEU A 113 13.21 2.07 3.55
CA LEU A 113 13.41 2.43 4.95
C LEU A 113 14.77 3.07 5.24
N PHE A 114 15.79 2.79 4.41
CA PHE A 114 17.16 3.25 4.63
C PHE A 114 17.65 4.26 3.59
N SER A 115 16.82 4.64 2.60
CA SER A 115 17.22 5.60 1.57
C SER A 115 16.53 6.95 1.70
N GLN A 116 17.20 8.03 1.29
CA GLN A 116 16.60 9.35 1.11
C GLN A 116 15.59 9.40 -0.06
N ASP A 117 15.47 8.33 -0.82
CA ASP A 117 14.54 8.21 -1.96
C ASP A 117 13.06 8.22 -1.56
N LEU A 118 12.73 8.02 -0.28
CA LEU A 118 11.34 8.12 0.22
C LEU A 118 10.70 9.47 -0.10
N ARG A 119 11.45 10.55 0.05
CA ARG A 119 10.95 11.90 -0.24
C ARG A 119 10.67 12.07 -1.72
N ASN A 120 11.60 11.64 -2.57
CA ASN A 120 11.43 11.72 -4.02
C ASN A 120 10.26 10.86 -4.50
N LEU A 121 10.13 9.66 -3.96
CA LEU A 121 9.01 8.77 -4.27
C LEU A 121 7.67 9.40 -3.85
N TYR A 122 7.61 9.99 -2.66
CA TYR A 122 6.42 10.68 -2.19
C TYR A 122 6.06 11.88 -3.08
N GLU A 123 7.03 12.68 -3.49
CA GLU A 123 6.81 13.79 -4.42
C GLU A 123 6.32 13.30 -5.80
N MET A 124 6.87 12.19 -6.31
CA MET A 124 6.36 11.56 -7.54
C MET A 124 4.89 11.10 -7.38
N PHE A 125 4.54 10.52 -6.24
CA PHE A 125 3.14 10.18 -5.91
C PHE A 125 2.25 11.41 -5.89
N LEU A 126 2.66 12.46 -5.17
CA LEU A 126 1.90 13.70 -5.08
C LEU A 126 1.68 14.31 -6.47
N ASN A 127 2.71 14.41 -7.28
CA ASN A 127 2.61 14.96 -8.63
C ASN A 127 1.70 14.13 -9.54
N LYS A 128 1.70 12.81 -9.40
CA LYS A 128 0.87 11.93 -10.23
C LYS A 128 -0.60 11.92 -9.78
N PHE A 129 -0.85 11.99 -8.48
CA PHE A 129 -2.18 11.75 -7.93
C PHE A 129 -2.88 13.00 -7.43
N GLN A 130 -2.20 14.05 -6.99
CA GLN A 130 -2.85 15.32 -6.59
C GLN A 130 -3.32 16.16 -7.78
N ASN A 131 -2.63 16.11 -8.91
CA ASN A 131 -3.02 16.82 -10.13
C ASN A 131 -4.12 16.12 -10.95
N LYS A 132 -4.60 14.96 -10.50
CA LYS A 132 -5.67 14.20 -11.16
C LYS A 132 -6.61 13.77 -10.05
N ASN A 133 -7.80 14.33 -10.01
CA ASN A 133 -8.86 13.86 -9.11
C ASN A 133 -8.93 12.33 -9.16
N LEU A 134 -8.28 11.69 -8.19
CA LEU A 134 -8.22 10.22 -8.06
C LEU A 134 -9.63 9.64 -8.08
N ASN A 135 -10.58 10.35 -7.44
CA ASN A 135 -11.97 9.95 -7.36
C ASN A 135 -12.67 9.94 -8.72
N GLU A 136 -12.47 10.94 -9.58
CA GLU A 136 -13.10 10.97 -10.91
C GLU A 136 -12.57 9.85 -11.81
N LYS A 137 -11.26 9.66 -11.88
CA LYS A 137 -10.67 8.63 -12.77
C LYS A 137 -10.85 7.20 -12.26
N THR A 138 -10.88 7.00 -10.96
CA THR A 138 -11.16 5.68 -10.38
C THR A 138 -12.63 5.33 -10.61
N CYS A 139 -13.55 6.28 -10.45
CA CYS A 139 -14.96 6.09 -10.77
C CYS A 139 -15.18 5.86 -12.27
N GLU A 140 -14.59 6.65 -13.15
CA GLU A 140 -14.71 6.47 -14.60
C GLU A 140 -14.22 5.10 -15.07
N LYS A 141 -13.11 4.60 -14.52
CA LYS A 141 -12.61 3.26 -14.86
C LYS A 141 -13.47 2.13 -14.28
N ILE A 142 -13.95 2.26 -13.07
CA ILE A 142 -14.86 1.27 -12.46
C ILE A 142 -16.16 1.17 -13.26
N PHE A 143 -16.66 2.30 -13.77
CA PHE A 143 -17.90 2.31 -14.57
C PHE A 143 -17.69 1.95 -16.04
N SER A 144 -16.53 2.21 -16.64
CA SER A 144 -16.24 1.86 -18.04
C SER A 144 -15.90 0.38 -18.24
N THR A 145 -15.53 -0.34 -17.21
CA THR A 145 -15.25 -1.81 -17.26
C THR A 145 -16.52 -2.67 -17.07
N ARG A 146 -17.67 -2.04 -16.80
CA ARG A 146 -18.96 -2.73 -16.61
C ARG A 146 -19.94 -2.57 -17.77
N LEU A 147 -19.52 -1.98 -18.87
CA LEU A 147 -20.24 -1.94 -20.14
C LEU A 147 -19.49 -2.78 -21.19
#